data_226da1b5d3a6956cf60cb5ce9dd860d2
#
_entry.id   226da1b5d3a6956cf60cb5ce9dd860d2
#
_cell.length_a   1.000
_cell.length_b   1.000
_cell.length_c   1.000
_cell.angle_alpha   90.00
_cell.angle_beta   90.00
_cell.angle_gamma   90.00
#
_symmetry.space_group_name_H-M   'P 1'
#
loop_
_entity.id
_entity.type
_entity.pdbx_description
1 polymer ?
#
loop_
_entity_poly.entity_id
_entity_poly.type
_entity_poly.pdbx_seq_one_letter_code
_entity_poly.pdbx_strand_id
1 'polypeptide(L)'
;MAKLSVRDLTVNGKRVLVRVDFNVPLKDGRVSDDTRLRASVPTVKLLCERGARVLLVSHLGRPDGKPDPKYSLRPVATAFSALLGRAVRFVPACVGPEAEAAARELRDGEVALLENVRFHAEEEANDPAFAKKLAALAELYVNDAFGTAHRAHASTAGVTKYFKQAAAGLLMEKEIEFLGERMKSPDRPFMLILGGAKVSDKILLIENMLPKVDAILIGGGMAYTFLVAKGEPVGASKVEKAMTQPACFTLRQPGMFLKSPPTFFPFLTSTLPPSKIAERIRLRRFGFGSTCSEIS
;
A
#
# COMPACT_ATOMS: atom_id res chain seq x y z
N MET A 1 5.84 -15.50 -15.18
CA MET A 1 4.66 -15.06 -15.95
C MET A 1 4.43 -13.58 -15.66
N ALA A 2 4.29 -12.76 -16.71
CA ALA A 2 3.89 -11.37 -16.54
C ALA A 2 2.48 -11.33 -15.92
N LYS A 3 2.28 -10.43 -14.94
CA LYS A 3 0.98 -10.25 -14.32
C LYS A 3 0.11 -9.42 -15.26
N LEU A 4 -1.15 -9.80 -15.45
CA LEU A 4 -2.09 -9.10 -16.32
C LEU A 4 -2.36 -7.70 -15.79
N SER A 5 -2.22 -6.68 -16.63
CA SER A 5 -2.51 -5.28 -16.33
C SER A 5 -3.93 -4.92 -16.76
N VAL A 6 -4.52 -3.92 -16.12
CA VAL A 6 -5.78 -3.31 -16.56
C VAL A 6 -5.71 -2.78 -18.01
N ARG A 7 -4.49 -2.47 -18.48
CA ARG A 7 -4.23 -2.03 -19.86
C ARG A 7 -4.48 -3.12 -20.89
N ASP A 8 -4.27 -4.39 -20.51
CA ASP A 8 -4.36 -5.56 -21.39
C ASP A 8 -5.81 -6.08 -21.54
N LEU A 9 -6.72 -5.59 -20.67
CA LEU A 9 -8.11 -6.04 -20.69
C LEU A 9 -8.93 -5.41 -21.83
N THR A 10 -9.79 -6.20 -22.47
CA THR A 10 -10.84 -5.69 -23.36
C THR A 10 -12.08 -5.36 -22.53
N VAL A 11 -12.25 -4.06 -22.20
CA VAL A 11 -13.24 -3.60 -21.21
C VAL A 11 -14.47 -2.90 -21.80
N ASN A 12 -14.46 -2.54 -23.08
CA ASN A 12 -15.55 -1.82 -23.74
C ASN A 12 -16.88 -2.57 -23.61
N GLY A 13 -17.90 -1.90 -23.10
CA GLY A 13 -19.24 -2.46 -22.86
C GLY A 13 -19.32 -3.52 -21.76
N LYS A 14 -18.21 -3.80 -21.02
CA LYS A 14 -18.18 -4.82 -19.98
C LYS A 14 -18.29 -4.20 -18.60
N ARG A 15 -18.94 -4.92 -17.69
CA ARG A 15 -18.95 -4.60 -16.26
C ARG A 15 -17.62 -5.06 -15.66
N VAL A 16 -16.94 -4.14 -15.00
CA VAL A 16 -15.65 -4.37 -14.35
C VAL A 16 -15.79 -4.12 -12.86
N LEU A 17 -15.59 -5.14 -12.05
CA LEU A 17 -15.50 -5.02 -10.59
C LEU A 17 -14.09 -4.58 -10.24
N VAL A 18 -13.96 -3.40 -9.64
CA VAL A 18 -12.67 -2.81 -9.28
C VAL A 18 -12.53 -2.75 -7.76
N ARG A 19 -11.59 -3.49 -7.20
CA ARG A 19 -11.25 -3.41 -5.78
C ARG A 19 -10.31 -2.24 -5.54
N VAL A 20 -10.81 -1.21 -4.87
CA VAL A 20 -10.06 0.00 -4.50
C VAL A 20 -9.87 0.09 -2.99
N ASP A 21 -8.86 0.82 -2.52
CA ASP A 21 -8.62 1.07 -1.09
C ASP A 21 -9.11 2.48 -0.70
N PHE A 22 -10.39 2.59 -0.41
CA PHE A 22 -11.05 3.82 0.06
C PHE A 22 -11.18 3.87 1.59
N ASN A 23 -10.29 3.18 2.30
CA ASN A 23 -10.22 3.26 3.76
C ASN A 23 -9.56 4.58 4.19
N VAL A 24 -10.31 5.66 4.08
CA VAL A 24 -9.89 7.03 4.35
C VAL A 24 -10.46 7.53 5.68
N PRO A 25 -9.79 8.48 6.38
CA PRO A 25 -10.34 9.07 7.58
C PRO A 25 -11.53 9.99 7.25
N LEU A 26 -12.60 9.83 8.03
CA LEU A 26 -13.77 10.72 7.99
C LEU A 26 -13.76 11.64 9.22
N LYS A 27 -14.02 12.92 9.00
CA LYS A 27 -14.25 13.92 10.04
C LYS A 27 -15.56 14.65 9.72
N ASP A 28 -16.47 14.69 10.66
CA ASP A 28 -17.79 15.34 10.52
C ASP A 28 -18.55 14.88 9.26
N GLY A 29 -18.51 13.57 8.97
CA GLY A 29 -19.16 12.96 7.81
C GLY A 29 -18.50 13.29 6.46
N ARG A 30 -17.30 13.87 6.44
CA ARG A 30 -16.56 14.21 5.22
C ARG A 30 -15.19 13.55 5.21
N VAL A 31 -14.68 13.27 4.02
CA VAL A 31 -13.30 12.77 3.84
C VAL A 31 -12.32 13.89 4.24
N SER A 32 -11.44 13.60 5.21
CA SER A 32 -10.43 14.55 5.69
C SER A 32 -9.06 14.38 5.03
N ASP A 33 -8.80 13.21 4.44
CA ASP A 33 -7.61 12.92 3.63
C ASP A 33 -8.03 12.10 2.41
N ASP A 34 -7.87 12.65 1.23
CA ASP A 34 -8.28 12.06 -0.05
C ASP A 34 -7.14 11.37 -0.82
N THR A 35 -5.95 11.23 -0.21
CA THR A 35 -4.76 10.67 -0.86
C THR A 35 -5.02 9.32 -1.52
N ARG A 36 -5.73 8.41 -0.83
CA ARG A 36 -6.07 7.08 -1.38
C ARG A 36 -7.08 7.15 -2.50
N LEU A 37 -8.01 8.10 -2.44
CA LEU A 37 -8.98 8.31 -3.51
C LEU A 37 -8.26 8.77 -4.78
N ARG A 38 -7.38 9.77 -4.66
CA ARG A 38 -6.56 10.28 -5.78
C ARG A 38 -5.72 9.19 -6.42
N ALA A 39 -5.16 8.30 -5.63
CA ALA A 39 -4.35 7.19 -6.13
C ALA A 39 -5.12 6.23 -7.05
N SER A 40 -6.43 6.07 -6.86
CA SER A 40 -7.28 5.20 -7.67
C SER A 40 -7.89 5.91 -8.91
N VAL A 41 -7.85 7.25 -8.97
CA VAL A 41 -8.41 8.02 -10.09
C VAL A 41 -7.87 7.57 -11.45
N PRO A 42 -6.54 7.37 -11.64
CA PRO A 42 -6.00 6.98 -12.94
C PRO A 42 -6.58 5.66 -13.48
N THR A 43 -6.73 4.65 -12.61
CA THR A 43 -7.29 3.34 -12.99
C THR A 43 -8.76 3.47 -13.40
N VAL A 44 -9.57 4.16 -12.59
CA VAL A 44 -11.01 4.32 -12.85
C VAL A 44 -11.23 5.18 -14.10
N LYS A 45 -10.47 6.25 -14.27
CA LYS A 45 -10.53 7.10 -15.45
C LYS A 45 -10.21 6.34 -16.74
N LEU A 46 -9.14 5.55 -16.74
CA LEU A 46 -8.76 4.69 -17.86
C LEU A 46 -9.88 3.73 -18.24
N LEU A 47 -10.51 3.08 -17.26
CA LEU A 47 -11.62 2.16 -17.50
C LEU A 47 -12.84 2.87 -18.10
N CYS A 48 -13.21 4.04 -17.57
CA CYS A 48 -14.32 4.84 -18.09
C CYS A 48 -14.07 5.32 -19.51
N GLU A 49 -12.87 5.82 -19.82
CA GLU A 49 -12.49 6.29 -21.16
C GLU A 49 -12.49 5.18 -22.19
N ARG A 50 -12.28 3.93 -21.74
CA ARG A 50 -12.35 2.73 -22.59
C ARG A 50 -13.74 2.09 -22.63
N GLY A 51 -14.78 2.80 -22.15
CA GLY A 51 -16.18 2.34 -22.22
C GLY A 51 -16.54 1.22 -21.26
N ALA A 52 -15.79 1.02 -20.16
CA ALA A 52 -16.15 0.07 -19.12
C ALA A 52 -17.33 0.58 -18.27
N ARG A 53 -18.17 -0.34 -17.77
CA ARG A 53 -19.18 -0.10 -16.72
C ARG A 53 -18.54 -0.45 -15.39
N VAL A 54 -18.19 0.56 -14.59
CA VAL A 54 -17.29 0.39 -13.44
C VAL A 54 -18.06 0.22 -12.14
N LEU A 55 -17.85 -0.91 -11.46
CA LEU A 55 -18.35 -1.19 -10.11
C LEU A 55 -17.19 -1.16 -9.13
N LEU A 56 -17.13 -0.11 -8.30
CA LEU A 56 -16.12 0.03 -7.27
C LEU A 56 -16.56 -0.72 -6.02
N VAL A 57 -15.65 -1.51 -5.46
CA VAL A 57 -15.82 -2.22 -4.20
C VAL A 57 -14.69 -1.87 -3.25
N SER A 58 -15.01 -1.49 -2.02
CA SER A 58 -14.05 -1.09 -1.01
C SER A 58 -14.51 -1.41 0.40
N HIS A 59 -13.60 -1.24 1.35
CA HIS A 59 -13.89 -1.24 2.78
C HIS A 59 -13.61 0.12 3.40
N LEU A 60 -14.24 0.40 4.53
CA LEU A 60 -13.98 1.55 5.38
C LEU A 60 -14.01 1.12 6.85
N GLY A 61 -12.94 1.39 7.60
CA GLY A 61 -12.85 1.07 9.02
C GLY A 61 -12.92 -0.41 9.36
N ARG A 62 -13.44 -0.69 10.55
CA ARG A 62 -13.62 -2.06 11.08
C ARG A 62 -15.00 -2.16 11.74
N PRO A 63 -16.06 -2.37 10.97
CA PRO A 63 -17.45 -2.48 11.49
C PRO A 63 -17.79 -3.86 12.04
N ASP A 64 -16.83 -4.80 12.09
CA ASP A 64 -16.96 -6.14 12.66
C ASP A 64 -18.14 -6.95 12.08
N GLY A 65 -18.35 -6.86 10.77
CA GLY A 65 -19.38 -7.62 10.05
C GLY A 65 -20.80 -7.10 10.23
N LYS A 66 -20.98 -5.84 10.69
CA LYS A 66 -22.29 -5.24 10.92
C LYS A 66 -22.41 -3.89 10.24
N PRO A 67 -23.59 -3.56 9.65
CA PRO A 67 -23.86 -2.22 9.15
C PRO A 67 -23.75 -1.17 10.26
N ASP A 68 -22.93 -0.14 10.03
CA ASP A 68 -22.79 1.02 10.91
C ASP A 68 -22.67 2.28 10.03
N PRO A 69 -23.59 3.25 10.15
CA PRO A 69 -23.58 4.48 9.35
C PRO A 69 -22.24 5.24 9.40
N LYS A 70 -21.48 5.13 10.50
CA LYS A 70 -20.15 5.71 10.67
C LYS A 70 -19.15 5.20 9.62
N TYR A 71 -19.33 3.99 9.14
CA TYR A 71 -18.46 3.33 8.17
C TYR A 71 -19.10 3.19 6.79
N SER A 72 -20.18 3.94 6.51
CA SER A 72 -20.78 3.96 5.17
C SER A 72 -19.83 4.65 4.17
N LEU A 73 -19.75 4.08 2.96
CA LEU A 73 -18.99 4.65 1.85
C LEU A 73 -19.72 5.79 1.12
N ARG A 74 -20.94 6.18 1.54
CA ARG A 74 -21.71 7.27 0.92
C ARG A 74 -20.93 8.60 0.86
N PRO A 75 -20.29 9.09 1.94
CA PRO A 75 -19.48 10.33 1.89
C PRO A 75 -18.28 10.19 0.94
N VAL A 76 -17.74 8.98 0.86
CA VAL A 76 -16.60 8.67 -0.02
C VAL A 76 -17.01 8.72 -1.49
N ALA A 77 -18.21 8.25 -1.84
CA ALA A 77 -18.74 8.36 -3.21
C ALA A 77 -18.83 9.82 -3.66
N THR A 78 -19.31 10.71 -2.79
CA THR A 78 -19.39 12.15 -3.06
C THR A 78 -18.01 12.77 -3.28
N ALA A 79 -17.06 12.48 -2.39
CA ALA A 79 -15.68 12.98 -2.52
C ALA A 79 -14.99 12.43 -3.78
N PHE A 80 -15.19 11.14 -4.09
CA PHE A 80 -14.58 10.53 -5.27
C PHE A 80 -15.20 11.04 -6.57
N SER A 81 -16.51 11.35 -6.60
CA SER A 81 -17.16 12.00 -7.75
C SER A 81 -16.47 13.33 -8.11
N ALA A 82 -16.17 14.16 -7.10
CA ALA A 82 -15.49 15.43 -7.30
C ALA A 82 -14.07 15.24 -7.86
N LEU A 83 -13.31 14.27 -7.34
CA LEU A 83 -11.95 13.98 -7.80
C LEU A 83 -11.91 13.37 -9.21
N LEU A 84 -12.88 12.53 -9.53
CA LEU A 84 -12.98 11.86 -10.83
C LEU A 84 -13.47 12.82 -11.94
N GLY A 85 -14.16 13.91 -11.55
CA GLY A 85 -14.83 14.83 -12.48
C GLY A 85 -16.05 14.20 -13.17
N ARG A 86 -16.65 13.17 -12.57
CA ARG A 86 -17.80 12.39 -13.07
C ARG A 86 -18.70 11.97 -11.92
N ALA A 87 -19.99 11.81 -12.20
CA ALA A 87 -20.92 11.25 -11.22
C ALA A 87 -20.51 9.80 -10.85
N VAL A 88 -20.46 9.52 -9.56
CA VAL A 88 -20.30 8.17 -8.99
C VAL A 88 -21.57 7.83 -8.23
N ARG A 89 -22.35 6.88 -8.77
CA ARG A 89 -23.59 6.42 -8.14
C ARG A 89 -23.25 5.63 -6.89
N PHE A 90 -23.72 6.04 -5.73
CA PHE A 90 -23.64 5.24 -4.51
C PHE A 90 -24.75 4.18 -4.49
N VAL A 91 -24.40 2.93 -4.18
CA VAL A 91 -25.32 1.79 -4.03
C VAL A 91 -25.29 1.33 -2.59
N PRO A 92 -26.43 1.36 -1.84
CA PRO A 92 -26.44 1.07 -0.40
C PRO A 92 -26.32 -0.43 -0.07
N ALA A 93 -25.89 -1.23 -1.00
CA ALA A 93 -25.60 -2.65 -0.86
C ALA A 93 -24.34 -3.03 -1.63
N CYS A 94 -23.63 -4.08 -1.21
CA CYS A 94 -22.49 -4.61 -1.97
C CYS A 94 -22.80 -5.96 -2.63
N VAL A 95 -23.88 -6.63 -2.28
CA VAL A 95 -24.41 -7.85 -2.89
C VAL A 95 -25.92 -7.86 -2.83
N GLY A 96 -26.57 -8.75 -3.61
CA GLY A 96 -28.01 -8.93 -3.63
C GLY A 96 -28.74 -8.03 -4.66
N PRO A 97 -30.08 -7.99 -4.60
CA PRO A 97 -30.90 -7.42 -5.68
C PRO A 97 -30.57 -5.97 -6.04
N GLU A 98 -30.29 -5.10 -5.05
CA GLU A 98 -29.97 -3.70 -5.29
C GLU A 98 -28.63 -3.55 -6.02
N ALA A 99 -27.58 -4.30 -5.59
CA ALA A 99 -26.28 -4.29 -6.24
C ALA A 99 -26.36 -4.86 -7.68
N GLU A 100 -27.15 -5.92 -7.86
CA GLU A 100 -27.38 -6.53 -9.18
C GLU A 100 -28.15 -5.61 -10.12
N ALA A 101 -29.18 -4.92 -9.62
CA ALA A 101 -29.91 -3.94 -10.41
C ALA A 101 -29.01 -2.79 -10.83
N ALA A 102 -28.24 -2.22 -9.88
CA ALA A 102 -27.28 -1.16 -10.18
C ALA A 102 -26.25 -1.60 -11.23
N ALA A 103 -25.73 -2.84 -11.12
CA ALA A 103 -24.77 -3.39 -12.08
C ALA A 103 -25.36 -3.53 -13.50
N ARG A 104 -26.65 -3.91 -13.63
CA ARG A 104 -27.33 -4.01 -14.91
C ARG A 104 -27.64 -2.66 -15.54
N GLU A 105 -27.98 -1.67 -14.73
CA GLU A 105 -28.38 -0.33 -15.18
C GLU A 105 -27.21 0.56 -15.60
N LEU A 106 -25.98 0.27 -15.16
CA LEU A 106 -24.80 1.03 -15.57
C LEU A 106 -24.62 1.04 -17.07
N ARG A 107 -24.36 2.23 -17.59
CA ARG A 107 -24.01 2.47 -19.00
C ARG A 107 -22.49 2.54 -19.17
N ASP A 108 -22.04 2.50 -20.42
CA ASP A 108 -20.62 2.58 -20.75
C ASP A 108 -20.01 3.90 -20.26
N GLY A 109 -18.89 3.79 -19.53
CA GLY A 109 -18.22 4.91 -18.88
C GLY A 109 -18.81 5.37 -17.56
N GLU A 110 -19.92 4.80 -17.08
CA GLU A 110 -20.49 5.12 -15.77
C GLU A 110 -19.81 4.35 -14.65
N VAL A 111 -19.90 4.93 -13.43
CA VAL A 111 -19.27 4.42 -12.21
C VAL A 111 -20.29 4.29 -11.10
N ALA A 112 -20.32 3.16 -10.43
CA ALA A 112 -21.00 2.98 -9.14
C ALA A 112 -20.01 2.58 -8.06
N LEU A 113 -20.23 3.07 -6.83
CA LEU A 113 -19.54 2.62 -5.62
C LEU A 113 -20.53 1.85 -4.75
N LEU A 114 -20.22 0.58 -4.51
CA LEU A 114 -20.99 -0.29 -3.63
C LEU A 114 -20.72 0.07 -2.16
N GLU A 115 -21.65 -0.30 -1.27
CA GLU A 115 -21.49 -0.12 0.17
C GLU A 115 -20.33 -0.97 0.72
N ASN A 116 -19.88 -0.63 1.92
CA ASN A 116 -18.75 -1.22 2.62
C ASN A 116 -18.87 -2.75 2.73
N VAL A 117 -17.98 -3.47 2.06
CA VAL A 117 -17.97 -4.94 2.09
C VAL A 117 -17.76 -5.52 3.48
N ARG A 118 -17.12 -4.77 4.39
CA ARG A 118 -16.93 -5.19 5.79
C ARG A 118 -18.19 -5.10 6.66
N PHE A 119 -19.31 -4.66 6.12
CA PHE A 119 -20.61 -4.86 6.77
C PHE A 119 -21.05 -6.33 6.75
N HIS A 120 -20.32 -7.17 6.03
CA HIS A 120 -20.50 -8.61 5.96
C HIS A 120 -19.29 -9.31 6.58
N ALA A 121 -19.50 -10.14 7.60
CA ALA A 121 -18.45 -10.92 8.24
C ALA A 121 -17.76 -11.88 7.26
N GLU A 122 -18.49 -12.31 6.24
CA GLU A 122 -18.08 -13.18 5.15
C GLU A 122 -16.94 -12.57 4.31
N GLU A 123 -16.80 -11.24 4.30
CA GLU A 123 -15.68 -10.56 3.61
C GLU A 123 -14.34 -10.95 4.22
N GLU A 124 -14.18 -10.76 5.55
CA GLU A 124 -12.93 -11.07 6.24
C GLU A 124 -12.70 -12.58 6.39
N ALA A 125 -13.77 -13.37 6.45
CA ALA A 125 -13.72 -14.84 6.46
C ALA A 125 -13.34 -15.43 5.10
N ASN A 126 -13.27 -14.62 4.04
CA ASN A 126 -13.05 -15.08 2.67
C ASN A 126 -14.08 -16.13 2.22
N ASP A 127 -15.34 -15.91 2.56
CA ASP A 127 -16.43 -16.85 2.28
C ASP A 127 -16.65 -17.03 0.78
N PRO A 128 -16.67 -18.27 0.27
CA PRO A 128 -16.83 -18.52 -1.17
C PRO A 128 -18.19 -18.11 -1.73
N ALA A 129 -19.28 -18.20 -0.95
CA ALA A 129 -20.61 -17.84 -1.41
C ALA A 129 -20.73 -16.31 -1.55
N PHE A 130 -20.18 -15.56 -0.60
CA PHE A 130 -20.10 -14.11 -0.68
C PHE A 130 -19.23 -13.64 -1.85
N ALA A 131 -18.04 -14.25 -2.01
CA ALA A 131 -17.16 -13.98 -3.14
C ALA A 131 -17.84 -14.25 -4.50
N LYS A 132 -18.62 -15.33 -4.60
CA LYS A 132 -19.40 -15.65 -5.79
C LYS A 132 -20.49 -14.62 -6.09
N LYS A 133 -21.18 -14.10 -5.05
CA LYS A 133 -22.18 -13.02 -5.20
C LYS A 133 -21.53 -11.74 -5.71
N LEU A 134 -20.37 -11.35 -5.18
CA LEU A 134 -19.61 -10.20 -5.68
C LEU A 134 -19.20 -10.39 -7.14
N ALA A 135 -18.68 -11.56 -7.48
CA ALA A 135 -18.25 -11.87 -8.85
C ALA A 135 -19.39 -11.85 -9.87
N ALA A 136 -20.60 -12.21 -9.46
CA ALA A 136 -21.78 -12.21 -10.34
C ALA A 136 -22.18 -10.80 -10.85
N LEU A 137 -21.68 -9.74 -10.22
CA LEU A 137 -21.96 -8.36 -10.61
C LEU A 137 -21.23 -7.93 -11.90
N ALA A 138 -20.13 -8.60 -12.26
CA ALA A 138 -19.26 -8.16 -13.35
C ALA A 138 -18.68 -9.31 -14.19
N GLU A 139 -18.14 -8.98 -15.35
CA GLU A 139 -17.47 -9.92 -16.26
C GLU A 139 -15.94 -9.93 -16.07
N LEU A 140 -15.37 -8.85 -15.54
CA LEU A 140 -13.94 -8.69 -15.33
C LEU A 140 -13.66 -8.20 -13.92
N TYR A 141 -12.47 -8.52 -13.43
CA TYR A 141 -12.01 -8.08 -12.12
C TYR A 141 -10.67 -7.35 -12.20
N VAL A 142 -10.58 -6.22 -11.50
CA VAL A 142 -9.35 -5.44 -11.36
C VAL A 142 -9.07 -5.22 -9.87
N ASN A 143 -7.87 -5.55 -9.42
CA ASN A 143 -7.41 -5.19 -8.07
C ASN A 143 -6.49 -3.97 -8.14
N ASP A 144 -6.92 -2.88 -7.50
CA ASP A 144 -6.14 -1.63 -7.39
C ASP A 144 -5.91 -1.23 -5.92
N ALA A 145 -6.04 -2.20 -5.02
CA ALA A 145 -5.96 -2.02 -3.58
C ALA A 145 -4.72 -2.71 -2.98
N PHE A 146 -3.54 -2.19 -3.23
CA PHE A 146 -2.29 -2.76 -2.75
C PHE A 146 -2.27 -2.93 -1.23
N GLY A 147 -2.74 -1.92 -0.48
CA GLY A 147 -2.78 -1.96 0.99
C GLY A 147 -3.55 -3.12 1.60
N THR A 148 -4.43 -3.78 0.84
CA THR A 148 -5.20 -4.95 1.27
C THR A 148 -4.80 -6.25 0.56
N ALA A 149 -3.90 -6.20 -0.41
CA ALA A 149 -3.53 -7.35 -1.25
C ALA A 149 -2.87 -8.49 -0.46
N HIS A 150 -2.29 -8.20 0.70
CA HIS A 150 -1.69 -9.19 1.60
C HIS A 150 -2.73 -9.98 2.42
N ARG A 151 -4.03 -9.66 2.34
CA ARG A 151 -5.11 -10.30 3.08
C ARG A 151 -5.95 -11.17 2.15
N ALA A 152 -6.20 -12.42 2.57
CA ALA A 152 -7.06 -13.34 1.84
C ALA A 152 -8.53 -13.09 2.19
N HIS A 153 -9.09 -11.93 1.76
CA HIS A 153 -10.50 -11.59 1.91
C HIS A 153 -11.32 -11.96 0.67
N ALA A 154 -12.65 -12.03 0.81
CA ALA A 154 -13.54 -12.40 -0.28
C ALA A 154 -13.42 -11.45 -1.49
N SER A 155 -13.38 -10.13 -1.27
CA SER A 155 -13.26 -9.14 -2.34
C SER A 155 -11.84 -9.00 -2.94
N THR A 156 -10.81 -9.59 -2.32
CA THR A 156 -9.42 -9.55 -2.81
C THR A 156 -8.94 -10.88 -3.38
N ALA A 157 -9.08 -11.96 -2.63
CA ALA A 157 -8.60 -13.30 -2.99
C ALA A 157 -9.72 -14.23 -3.47
N GLY A 158 -10.81 -14.35 -2.69
CA GLY A 158 -11.90 -15.29 -2.99
C GLY A 158 -12.55 -15.02 -4.35
N VAL A 159 -12.82 -13.76 -4.63
CA VAL A 159 -13.49 -13.30 -5.85
C VAL A 159 -12.75 -13.66 -7.13
N THR A 160 -11.42 -13.69 -7.10
CA THR A 160 -10.59 -13.97 -8.29
C THR A 160 -10.83 -15.36 -8.87
N LYS A 161 -11.28 -16.32 -8.05
CA LYS A 161 -11.57 -17.70 -8.47
C LYS A 161 -12.74 -17.79 -9.44
N TYR A 162 -13.59 -16.78 -9.49
CA TYR A 162 -14.80 -16.74 -10.31
C TYR A 162 -14.64 -15.93 -11.61
N PHE A 163 -13.48 -15.32 -11.81
CA PHE A 163 -13.16 -14.58 -13.03
C PHE A 163 -12.15 -15.34 -13.90
N LYS A 164 -12.38 -15.37 -15.19
CA LYS A 164 -11.41 -15.91 -16.16
C LYS A 164 -10.15 -15.04 -16.25
N GLN A 165 -10.31 -13.73 -16.05
CA GLN A 165 -9.25 -12.74 -16.08
C GLN A 165 -9.36 -11.84 -14.86
N ALA A 166 -8.28 -11.76 -14.10
CA ALA A 166 -8.09 -10.84 -13.00
C ALA A 166 -6.82 -10.03 -13.26
N ALA A 167 -6.92 -8.70 -13.27
CA ALA A 167 -5.83 -7.83 -13.62
C ALA A 167 -5.45 -6.91 -12.45
N ALA A 168 -4.21 -6.41 -12.49
CA ALA A 168 -3.76 -5.33 -11.61
C ALA A 168 -4.22 -3.98 -12.18
N GLY A 169 -4.75 -3.10 -11.32
CA GLY A 169 -4.95 -1.69 -11.64
C GLY A 169 -3.61 -0.94 -11.68
N LEU A 170 -3.62 0.31 -12.13
CA LEU A 170 -2.40 1.11 -12.34
C LEU A 170 -1.62 1.37 -11.04
N LEU A 171 -2.32 1.53 -9.90
CA LEU A 171 -1.67 1.67 -8.60
C LEU A 171 -0.98 0.36 -8.20
N MET A 172 -1.68 -0.76 -8.32
CA MET A 172 -1.15 -2.08 -8.04
C MET A 172 0.03 -2.42 -8.98
N GLU A 173 -0.05 -2.04 -10.25
CA GLU A 173 1.01 -2.23 -11.26
C GLU A 173 2.31 -1.53 -10.84
N LYS A 174 2.21 -0.27 -10.40
CA LYS A 174 3.34 0.47 -9.86
C LYS A 174 4.00 -0.24 -8.66
N GLU A 175 3.21 -0.67 -7.71
CA GLU A 175 3.71 -1.36 -6.51
C GLU A 175 4.39 -2.69 -6.89
N ILE A 176 3.81 -3.44 -7.83
CA ILE A 176 4.40 -4.69 -8.34
C ILE A 176 5.72 -4.40 -9.07
N GLU A 177 5.80 -3.35 -9.87
CA GLU A 177 7.02 -2.94 -10.55
C GLU A 177 8.11 -2.58 -9.52
N PHE A 178 7.81 -1.67 -8.58
CA PHE A 178 8.80 -1.19 -7.61
C PHE A 178 9.23 -2.26 -6.61
N LEU A 179 8.29 -2.99 -6.02
CA LEU A 179 8.59 -3.98 -4.99
C LEU A 179 8.91 -5.37 -5.56
N GLY A 180 8.56 -5.63 -6.79
CA GLY A 180 8.83 -6.89 -7.48
C GLY A 180 10.04 -6.82 -8.40
N GLU A 181 9.90 -6.13 -9.52
CA GLU A 181 10.92 -6.17 -10.58
C GLU A 181 12.16 -5.32 -10.25
N ARG A 182 11.94 -4.06 -9.81
CA ARG A 182 13.06 -3.16 -9.51
C ARG A 182 13.90 -3.63 -8.32
N MET A 183 13.30 -4.35 -7.36
CA MET A 183 14.05 -4.92 -6.24
C MET A 183 14.88 -6.16 -6.61
N LYS A 184 14.67 -6.78 -7.79
CA LYS A 184 15.51 -7.89 -8.26
C LYS A 184 16.85 -7.36 -8.79
N SER A 185 16.82 -6.23 -9.49
CA SER A 185 17.99 -5.57 -10.04
C SER A 185 17.88 -4.06 -9.84
N PRO A 186 18.10 -3.56 -8.61
CA PRO A 186 17.91 -2.16 -8.28
C PRO A 186 19.01 -1.29 -8.88
N ASP A 187 18.62 -0.07 -9.27
CA ASP A 187 19.59 0.99 -9.60
C ASP A 187 20.46 1.29 -8.37
N ARG A 188 21.77 1.49 -8.61
CA ARG A 188 22.75 1.77 -7.53
C ARG A 188 23.04 3.27 -7.41
N PRO A 189 23.16 3.82 -6.18
CA PRO A 189 23.11 3.16 -4.87
C PRO A 189 21.67 2.85 -4.42
N PHE A 190 21.44 1.64 -3.95
CA PHE A 190 20.18 1.22 -3.38
C PHE A 190 20.23 1.27 -1.85
N MET A 191 19.44 2.14 -1.25
CA MET A 191 19.39 2.35 0.19
C MET A 191 18.03 1.91 0.76
N LEU A 192 18.08 1.10 1.81
CA LEU A 192 16.89 0.70 2.58
C LEU A 192 16.74 1.59 3.81
N ILE A 193 15.58 2.18 4.01
CA ILE A 193 15.24 2.96 5.20
C ILE A 193 14.21 2.18 5.99
N LEU A 194 14.54 1.82 7.22
CA LEU A 194 13.67 1.09 8.13
C LEU A 194 13.36 1.91 9.38
N GLY A 195 12.10 1.84 9.82
CA GLY A 195 11.66 2.43 11.08
C GLY A 195 10.66 1.52 11.79
N GLY A 196 10.56 1.66 13.10
CA GLY A 196 9.63 0.89 13.92
C GLY A 196 10.08 0.76 15.37
N ALA A 197 9.29 0.06 16.17
CA ALA A 197 9.59 -0.16 17.59
C ALA A 197 10.37 -1.45 17.83
N LYS A 198 10.04 -2.53 17.10
CA LYS A 198 10.59 -3.88 17.31
C LYS A 198 11.46 -4.32 16.14
N VAL A 199 12.60 -4.91 16.46
CA VAL A 199 13.52 -5.54 15.48
C VAL A 199 12.98 -6.90 15.05
N SER A 200 12.44 -7.68 15.99
CA SER A 200 11.89 -9.02 15.74
C SER A 200 10.88 -9.07 14.59
N ASP A 201 10.06 -8.03 14.46
CA ASP A 201 9.04 -7.95 13.40
C ASP A 201 9.66 -7.75 12.00
N LYS A 202 10.93 -7.36 11.90
CA LYS A 202 11.59 -6.95 10.66
C LYS A 202 12.90 -7.69 10.36
N ILE A 203 13.35 -8.57 11.26
CA ILE A 203 14.64 -9.24 11.10
C ILE A 203 14.75 -10.02 9.78
N LEU A 204 13.71 -10.76 9.42
CA LEU A 204 13.68 -11.51 8.16
C LEU A 204 13.73 -10.58 6.93
N LEU A 205 13.11 -9.41 7.02
CA LEU A 205 13.19 -8.41 5.96
C LEU A 205 14.64 -7.89 5.84
N ILE A 206 15.27 -7.57 6.97
CA ILE A 206 16.65 -7.09 7.01
C ILE A 206 17.59 -8.13 6.39
N GLU A 207 17.50 -9.39 6.82
CA GLU A 207 18.31 -10.50 6.29
C GLU A 207 18.14 -10.68 4.77
N ASN A 208 16.91 -10.62 4.27
CA ASN A 208 16.61 -10.76 2.85
C ASN A 208 17.08 -9.55 2.01
N MET A 209 17.19 -8.37 2.63
CA MET A 209 17.59 -7.16 1.94
C MET A 209 19.09 -6.88 2.00
N LEU A 210 19.79 -7.35 3.03
CA LEU A 210 21.24 -7.13 3.22
C LEU A 210 22.08 -7.41 1.97
N PRO A 211 21.89 -8.53 1.23
CA PRO A 211 22.70 -8.81 0.05
C PRO A 211 22.33 -7.93 -1.16
N LYS A 212 21.22 -7.19 -1.09
CA LYS A 212 20.69 -6.40 -2.22
C LYS A 212 20.94 -4.92 -2.10
N VAL A 213 21.21 -4.41 -0.89
CA VAL A 213 21.32 -2.97 -0.62
C VAL A 213 22.76 -2.53 -0.44
N ASP A 214 23.05 -1.26 -0.76
CA ASP A 214 24.36 -0.64 -0.51
C ASP A 214 24.42 -0.05 0.92
N ALA A 215 23.28 0.30 1.50
CA ALA A 215 23.19 0.83 2.86
C ALA A 215 21.81 0.60 3.46
N ILE A 216 21.77 0.48 4.81
CA ILE A 216 20.51 0.45 5.58
C ILE A 216 20.55 1.59 6.58
N LEU A 217 19.54 2.45 6.55
CA LEU A 217 19.27 3.45 7.59
C LEU A 217 18.19 2.93 8.54
N ILE A 218 18.50 2.86 9.81
CA ILE A 218 17.58 2.37 10.83
C ILE A 218 17.21 3.53 11.74
N GLY A 219 15.91 3.80 11.86
CA GLY A 219 15.32 4.82 12.71
C GLY A 219 14.27 4.27 13.66
N GLY A 220 13.68 5.17 14.46
CA GLY A 220 12.66 4.82 15.45
C GLY A 220 13.21 3.99 16.62
N GLY A 221 12.31 3.39 17.41
CA GLY A 221 12.65 2.63 18.62
C GLY A 221 13.57 1.43 18.38
N MET A 222 13.48 0.81 17.20
CA MET A 222 14.34 -0.32 16.86
C MET A 222 15.83 0.04 16.75
N ALA A 223 16.17 1.30 16.46
CA ALA A 223 17.55 1.77 16.39
C ALA A 223 18.30 1.57 17.74
N TYR A 224 17.61 1.79 18.85
CA TYR A 224 18.19 1.61 20.18
C TYR A 224 18.56 0.15 20.48
N THR A 225 17.78 -0.80 19.97
CA THR A 225 18.11 -2.24 20.09
C THR A 225 19.41 -2.57 19.36
N PHE A 226 19.64 -2.01 18.18
CA PHE A 226 20.89 -2.18 17.43
C PHE A 226 22.07 -1.50 18.13
N LEU A 227 21.86 -0.31 18.74
CA LEU A 227 22.91 0.39 19.47
C LEU A 227 23.34 -0.41 20.70
N VAL A 228 22.39 -0.94 21.50
CA VAL A 228 22.71 -1.80 22.63
C VAL A 228 23.46 -3.06 22.19
N ALA A 229 23.07 -3.69 21.09
CA ALA A 229 23.79 -4.84 20.54
C ALA A 229 25.22 -4.51 20.11
N LYS A 230 25.52 -3.23 19.83
CA LYS A 230 26.89 -2.71 19.59
C LYS A 230 27.63 -2.29 20.86
N GLY A 231 27.00 -2.37 22.03
CA GLY A 231 27.59 -1.93 23.28
C GLY A 231 27.43 -0.43 23.59
N GLU A 232 26.63 0.28 22.78
CA GLU A 232 26.40 1.72 22.98
C GLU A 232 25.33 1.97 24.06
N PRO A 233 25.54 2.94 24.96
CA PRO A 233 24.56 3.30 25.97
C PRO A 233 23.37 4.03 25.37
N VAL A 234 22.16 3.63 25.74
CA VAL A 234 20.91 4.21 25.21
C VAL A 234 20.01 4.82 26.29
N GLY A 235 20.53 4.95 27.51
CA GLY A 235 19.80 5.52 28.66
C GLY A 235 18.48 4.76 28.93
N ALA A 236 17.40 5.52 29.15
CA ALA A 236 16.05 4.97 29.40
C ALA A 236 15.27 4.62 28.13
N SER A 237 15.93 4.55 26.98
CA SER A 237 15.27 4.25 25.72
C SER A 237 14.70 2.82 25.70
N LYS A 238 13.56 2.66 25.02
CA LYS A 238 12.90 1.37 24.90
C LYS A 238 13.71 0.43 24.00
N VAL A 239 14.11 -0.73 24.53
CA VAL A 239 14.96 -1.72 23.88
C VAL A 239 14.28 -3.09 23.89
N GLU A 240 14.38 -3.83 22.79
CA GLU A 240 13.92 -5.21 22.68
C GLU A 240 15.05 -6.16 23.17
N LYS A 241 15.06 -6.43 24.47
CA LYS A 241 16.16 -7.17 25.14
C LYS A 241 16.47 -8.53 24.51
N ALA A 242 15.44 -9.26 24.04
CA ALA A 242 15.62 -10.55 23.37
C ALA A 242 16.46 -10.47 22.09
N MET A 243 16.53 -9.30 21.48
CA MET A 243 17.22 -9.05 20.20
C MET A 243 18.59 -8.36 20.39
N THR A 244 19.05 -8.18 21.62
CA THR A 244 20.36 -7.52 21.88
C THR A 244 21.53 -8.49 21.97
N GLN A 245 21.28 -9.80 21.99
CA GLN A 245 22.35 -10.80 22.05
C GLN A 245 23.11 -10.86 20.70
N PRO A 246 24.46 -10.96 20.72
CA PRO A 246 25.26 -11.05 19.51
C PRO A 246 24.85 -12.18 18.55
N ALA A 247 24.37 -13.29 19.08
CA ALA A 247 23.86 -14.42 18.29
C ALA A 247 22.67 -14.04 17.40
N CYS A 248 21.86 -13.05 17.78
CA CYS A 248 20.74 -12.58 16.95
C CYS A 248 21.19 -11.79 15.72
N PHE A 249 22.42 -11.28 15.74
CA PHE A 249 23.02 -10.47 14.67
C PHE A 249 24.24 -11.11 14.05
N THR A 250 24.49 -12.41 14.29
CA THR A 250 25.56 -13.14 13.62
C THR A 250 25.12 -13.36 12.17
N LEU A 251 25.31 -12.33 11.37
CA LEU A 251 25.25 -12.41 9.93
C LEU A 251 26.33 -13.41 9.48
N ARG A 252 25.93 -14.61 9.14
CA ARG A 252 26.80 -15.69 8.62
C ARG A 252 27.30 -15.35 7.21
N GLN A 253 27.99 -14.23 7.06
CA GLN A 253 28.82 -14.00 5.88
C GLN A 253 30.13 -13.35 6.31
N PRO A 254 31.27 -14.00 6.10
CA PRO A 254 32.58 -13.38 6.30
C PRO A 254 32.78 -12.31 5.25
N GLY A 255 32.86 -11.05 5.67
CA GLY A 255 33.18 -9.91 4.80
C GLY A 255 32.22 -8.74 4.82
N MET A 256 31.06 -8.83 5.48
CA MET A 256 30.13 -7.69 5.58
C MET A 256 30.35 -6.93 6.87
N PHE A 257 31.37 -6.07 6.88
CA PHE A 257 31.50 -5.02 7.88
C PHE A 257 30.38 -4.00 7.66
N LEU A 258 29.57 -3.74 8.69
CA LEU A 258 28.87 -2.48 8.83
C LEU A 258 29.94 -1.37 8.77
N LYS A 259 30.21 -0.83 7.61
CA LYS A 259 30.94 0.45 7.47
C LYS A 259 29.98 1.53 7.97
N SER A 260 29.96 1.70 9.29
CA SER A 260 29.43 2.93 9.85
C SER A 260 30.51 4.00 9.66
N PRO A 261 30.22 5.11 8.98
CA PRO A 261 30.96 6.32 9.28
C PRO A 261 30.59 6.73 10.71
N PRO A 262 31.57 7.21 11.51
CA PRO A 262 31.32 7.69 12.86
C PRO A 262 30.71 9.09 12.82
N THR A 263 29.46 9.20 12.41
CA THR A 263 28.71 10.45 12.58
C THR A 263 27.24 10.10 12.73
N PHE A 264 26.88 9.95 13.97
CA PHE A 264 25.52 10.01 14.45
C PHE A 264 24.93 11.36 14.02
N PHE A 265 23.83 11.33 13.26
CA PHE A 265 22.91 12.44 13.20
C PHE A 265 21.84 12.22 14.28
N PRO A 266 21.91 12.96 15.39
CA PRO A 266 20.74 13.11 16.24
C PRO A 266 19.75 14.01 15.50
N PHE A 267 18.50 13.59 15.47
CA PHE A 267 17.35 14.37 15.00
C PHE A 267 17.25 14.68 13.50
N LEU A 268 16.64 13.78 12.75
CA LEU A 268 15.72 14.18 11.72
C LEU A 268 14.31 14.12 12.32
N THR A 269 13.93 15.20 12.98
CA THR A 269 12.53 15.50 13.25
C THR A 269 11.83 15.74 11.93
N SER A 270 10.55 15.39 11.88
CA SER A 270 9.63 15.31 10.74
C SER A 270 9.34 16.60 9.96
N THR A 271 10.29 17.51 9.81
CA THR A 271 10.06 18.85 9.23
C THR A 271 10.83 19.19 7.96
N LEU A 272 11.62 18.26 7.41
CA LEU A 272 12.30 18.52 6.14
C LEU A 272 11.59 17.87 4.96
N PRO A 273 11.34 18.63 3.88
CA PRO A 273 10.76 18.08 2.66
C PRO A 273 11.71 17.06 2.00
N PRO A 274 11.18 16.04 1.30
CA PRO A 274 11.96 14.95 0.69
C PRO A 274 13.12 15.39 -0.22
N SER A 275 12.98 16.54 -0.88
CA SER A 275 14.00 17.14 -1.75
C SER A 275 15.29 17.51 -1.00
N LYS A 276 15.17 18.02 0.25
CA LYS A 276 16.35 18.39 1.06
C LYS A 276 17.06 17.21 1.70
N ILE A 277 16.38 16.07 1.84
CA ILE A 277 16.99 14.82 2.29
C ILE A 277 17.90 14.26 1.19
N ALA A 278 17.45 14.28 -0.07
CA ALA A 278 18.22 13.82 -1.21
C ALA A 278 19.48 14.65 -1.46
N GLU A 279 19.42 15.96 -1.26
CA GLU A 279 20.53 16.88 -1.44
C GLU A 279 21.62 16.70 -0.37
N ARG A 280 21.26 16.47 0.90
CA ARG A 280 22.21 16.17 1.99
C ARG A 280 22.87 14.80 1.86
N ILE A 281 22.19 13.83 1.28
CA ILE A 281 22.77 12.50 0.97
C ILE A 281 23.78 12.61 -0.18
N ARG A 282 23.52 13.47 -1.18
CA ARG A 282 24.42 13.72 -2.31
C ARG A 282 25.73 14.39 -1.91
N LEU A 283 25.69 15.35 -1.01
CA LEU A 283 26.86 16.14 -0.59
C LEU A 283 27.90 15.35 0.23
N ARG A 284 27.57 14.19 0.80
CA ARG A 284 28.55 13.38 1.55
C ARG A 284 29.22 12.24 0.78
N ARG A 285 28.90 12.07 -0.50
CA ARG A 285 29.55 11.03 -1.33
C ARG A 285 30.87 11.49 -2.00
N PHE A 286 31.17 12.80 -1.94
CA PHE A 286 32.38 13.40 -2.50
C PHE A 286 33.24 14.03 -1.39
N GLY A 287 33.90 13.19 -0.61
CA GLY A 287 34.78 13.64 0.46
C GLY A 287 35.85 12.62 0.78
N PHE A 288 36.60 12.17 -0.21
CA PHE A 288 37.96 11.71 0.00
C PHE A 288 38.91 12.78 -0.57
N GLY A 289 39.63 13.42 0.34
CA GLY A 289 40.79 14.24 0.01
C GLY A 289 40.57 15.73 0.06
N SER A 290 41.19 16.29 1.09
CA SER A 290 41.81 17.60 1.27
C SER A 290 41.11 18.59 2.17
N THR A 291 41.78 18.78 3.29
CA THR A 291 42.07 20.02 4.06
C THR A 291 40.99 21.07 4.18
N CYS A 292 40.51 21.18 5.39
CA CYS A 292 39.84 22.34 5.93
C CYS A 292 40.83 23.53 5.97
N SER A 293 40.49 24.62 5.30
CA SER A 293 40.96 25.95 5.66
C SER A 293 39.84 26.92 5.42
N GLU A 294 39.42 27.52 6.49
CA GLU A 294 38.83 28.86 6.68
C GLU A 294 37.78 29.36 5.69
N ILE A 295 36.60 29.72 6.23
CA ILE A 295 36.09 31.07 6.05
C ILE A 295 35.14 31.36 7.23
N SER A 296 35.39 32.52 7.80
CA SER A 296 34.76 33.31 8.87
C SER A 296 33.24 33.36 8.87
#